data_fd6429c56f1bb05ec7c9dcb15b2b49a8
#
_entry.id   fd6429c56f1bb05ec7c9dcb15b2b49a8
#
_cell.length_a   1.000
_cell.length_b   1.000
_cell.length_c   1.000
_cell.angle_alpha   90.00
_cell.angle_beta   90.00
_cell.angle_gamma   90.00
#
_symmetry.space_group_name_H-M   'P 1'
#
loop_
_entity.id
_entity.type
_entity.pdbx_description
1 polymer ?
#
loop_
_entity_poly.entity_id
_entity_poly.type
_entity_poly.pdbx_seq_one_letter_code
_entity_poly.pdbx_strand_id
1 'polypeptide(L)'
;MKPDEPKTTWIVIDRGRDGQVCTAREDAADCYLEASDAPRVLELSPAGTWRDVTTEFANDLAERIARDWPDPDTWEPGILELIGDEIVDIYRDRNWEAREEDRIYGSYRRQHSSFGRSL
;
A
#
# COMPACT_ATOMS: atom_id res chain seq x y z
N MET A 1 -32.17 10.78 -19.45
CA MET A 1 -30.99 11.05 -18.60
C MET A 1 -31.17 10.33 -17.28
N LYS A 2 -30.27 9.45 -16.95
CA LYS A 2 -30.35 8.74 -15.67
C LYS A 2 -30.08 9.74 -14.55
N PRO A 3 -30.87 9.73 -13.47
CA PRO A 3 -30.50 10.50 -12.30
C PRO A 3 -29.11 10.04 -11.81
N ASP A 4 -28.36 10.96 -11.29
CA ASP A 4 -27.04 10.63 -10.75
C ASP A 4 -27.20 9.55 -9.70
N GLU A 5 -26.61 8.39 -9.96
CA GLU A 5 -26.59 7.32 -8.97
C GLU A 5 -25.74 7.78 -7.78
N PRO A 6 -26.19 7.51 -6.54
CA PRO A 6 -25.38 7.82 -5.38
C PRO A 6 -24.03 7.10 -5.53
N LYS A 7 -22.96 7.87 -5.46
CA LYS A 7 -21.62 7.33 -5.57
C LYS A 7 -20.98 7.26 -4.20
N THR A 8 -20.07 6.32 -4.05
CA THR A 8 -19.24 6.24 -2.87
C THR A 8 -18.37 7.50 -2.79
N THR A 9 -18.30 8.09 -1.61
CA THR A 9 -17.48 9.26 -1.34
C THR A 9 -16.47 8.92 -0.27
N TRP A 10 -15.25 9.43 -0.42
CA TRP A 10 -14.18 9.24 0.57
C TRP A 10 -13.80 10.58 1.17
N ILE A 11 -13.56 10.60 2.46
CA ILE A 11 -13.02 11.77 3.17
C ILE A 11 -11.68 11.39 3.75
N VAL A 12 -10.64 12.08 3.33
CA VAL A 12 -9.29 11.93 3.89
C VAL A 12 -9.08 13.02 4.92
N ILE A 13 -8.88 12.62 6.17
CA ILE A 13 -8.68 13.53 7.30
C ILE A 13 -7.22 13.50 7.71
N ASP A 14 -6.54 14.62 7.57
CA ASP A 14 -5.18 14.83 8.03
C ASP A 14 -5.23 15.79 9.22
N ARG A 15 -4.57 15.46 10.32
CA ARG A 15 -4.58 16.27 11.54
C ARG A 15 -4.10 17.70 11.33
N GLY A 16 -3.19 17.92 10.39
CA GLY A 16 -2.64 19.25 10.09
C GLY A 16 -3.43 20.06 9.09
N ARG A 17 -4.50 19.49 8.51
CA ARG A 17 -5.27 20.12 7.44
C ARG A 17 -6.75 19.79 7.55
N ASP A 18 -7.57 20.58 6.87
CA ASP A 18 -8.98 20.28 6.75
C ASP A 18 -9.19 19.00 5.94
N GLY A 19 -10.22 18.24 6.28
CA GLY A 19 -10.57 17.04 5.57
C GLY A 19 -10.85 17.30 4.09
N GLN A 20 -10.37 16.43 3.23
CA GLN A 20 -10.62 16.51 1.78
C GLN A 20 -11.65 15.47 1.37
N VAL A 21 -12.67 15.94 0.66
CA VAL A 21 -13.71 15.08 0.12
C VAL A 21 -13.30 14.65 -1.29
N CYS A 22 -13.26 13.34 -1.51
CA CYS A 22 -12.88 12.78 -2.80
C CYS A 22 -14.01 11.91 -3.33
N THR A 23 -14.34 12.07 -4.60
CA THR A 23 -15.39 11.29 -5.26
C THR A 23 -14.84 10.08 -6.00
N ALA A 24 -13.53 10.01 -6.17
CA ALA A 24 -12.84 8.88 -6.78
C ALA A 24 -11.84 8.28 -5.79
N ARG A 25 -11.77 6.96 -5.76
CA ARG A 25 -10.85 6.26 -4.87
C ARG A 25 -9.39 6.61 -5.14
N GLU A 26 -9.04 6.84 -6.40
CA GLU A 26 -7.68 7.23 -6.79
C GLU A 26 -7.29 8.58 -6.20
N ASP A 27 -8.22 9.54 -6.21
CA ASP A 27 -7.99 10.84 -5.62
C ASP A 27 -7.82 10.75 -4.10
N ALA A 28 -8.60 9.90 -3.45
CA ALA A 28 -8.47 9.63 -2.02
C ALA A 28 -7.11 9.01 -1.69
N ALA A 29 -6.64 8.09 -2.52
CA ALA A 29 -5.33 7.48 -2.35
C ALA A 29 -4.20 8.52 -2.50
N ASP A 30 -4.31 9.42 -3.47
CA ASP A 30 -3.34 10.49 -3.66
C ASP A 30 -3.34 11.45 -2.46
N CYS A 31 -4.51 11.81 -1.95
CA CYS A 31 -4.63 12.63 -0.74
C CYS A 31 -4.01 11.94 0.47
N TYR A 32 -4.21 10.65 0.58
CA TYR A 32 -3.63 9.85 1.65
C TYR A 32 -2.10 9.83 1.59
N LEU A 33 -1.56 9.72 0.38
CA LEU A 33 -0.11 9.76 0.15
C LEU A 33 0.51 11.11 0.48
N GLU A 34 -0.21 12.19 0.21
CA GLU A 34 0.25 13.55 0.47
C GLU A 34 0.08 13.97 1.93
N ALA A 35 -0.67 13.20 2.70
CA ALA A 35 -0.93 13.52 4.10
C ALA A 35 0.34 13.40 4.94
N SER A 36 0.51 14.34 5.86
CA SER A 36 1.72 14.47 6.65
C SER A 36 1.61 13.95 8.08
N ASP A 37 0.41 13.68 8.58
CA ASP A 37 0.21 13.31 9.98
C ASP A 37 -0.96 12.36 10.15
N ALA A 38 -0.66 11.07 10.29
CA ALA A 38 -1.59 10.00 10.62
C ALA A 38 -2.98 10.15 9.98
N PRO A 39 -3.08 10.18 8.65
CA PRO A 39 -4.35 10.42 7.98
C PRO A 39 -5.34 9.28 8.22
N ARG A 40 -6.61 9.64 8.22
CA ARG A 40 -7.71 8.68 8.25
C ARG A 40 -8.54 8.81 6.99
N VAL A 41 -9.02 7.69 6.50
CA VAL A 41 -9.89 7.65 5.34
C VAL A 41 -11.23 7.07 5.76
N LEU A 42 -12.29 7.84 5.56
CA LEU A 42 -13.66 7.41 5.80
C LEU A 42 -14.35 7.23 4.45
N GLU A 43 -15.07 6.14 4.32
CA GLU A 43 -15.85 5.84 3.14
C GLU A 43 -17.33 6.00 3.45
N LEU A 44 -18.01 6.85 2.68
CA LEU A 44 -19.45 6.99 2.74
C LEU A 44 -20.07 6.15 1.62
N SER A 45 -20.81 5.11 1.99
CA SER A 45 -21.50 4.29 1.02
C SER A 45 -22.68 5.03 0.39
N PRO A 46 -23.16 4.60 -0.80
CA PRO A 46 -24.38 5.17 -1.39
C PRO A 46 -25.61 5.07 -0.48
N ALA A 47 -25.62 4.12 0.44
CA ALA A 47 -26.71 3.95 1.41
C ALA A 47 -26.62 4.91 2.59
N GLY A 48 -25.59 5.76 2.66
CA GLY A 48 -25.41 6.73 3.72
C GLY A 48 -24.69 6.21 4.95
N THR A 49 -24.03 5.06 4.86
CA THR A 49 -23.27 4.47 5.96
C THR A 49 -21.80 4.84 5.87
N TRP A 50 -21.23 5.33 6.95
CA TRP A 50 -19.79 5.64 7.06
C TRP A 50 -19.01 4.42 7.55
N ARG A 51 -17.82 4.26 7.00
CA ARG A 51 -16.89 3.20 7.41
C ARG A 51 -15.46 3.73 7.38
N ASP A 52 -14.68 3.41 8.40
CA ASP A 52 -13.25 3.73 8.42
C ASP A 52 -12.50 2.69 7.56
N VAL A 53 -11.89 3.16 6.50
CA VAL A 53 -11.15 2.32 5.54
C VAL A 53 -9.66 2.65 5.53
N THR A 54 -9.16 3.29 6.57
CA THR A 54 -7.75 3.71 6.65
C THR A 54 -6.79 2.55 6.45
N THR A 55 -7.04 1.43 7.12
CA THR A 55 -6.19 0.24 7.01
C THR A 55 -6.21 -0.34 5.60
N GLU A 56 -7.35 -0.36 4.94
CA GLU A 56 -7.48 -0.82 3.55
C GLU A 56 -6.67 0.06 2.62
N PHE A 57 -6.72 1.38 2.80
CA PHE A 57 -5.92 2.33 2.02
C PHE A 57 -4.43 2.16 2.26
N ALA A 58 -4.03 1.99 3.51
CA ALA A 58 -2.62 1.73 3.85
C ALA A 58 -2.12 0.44 3.19
N ASN A 59 -2.93 -0.60 3.19
CA ASN A 59 -2.59 -1.87 2.56
C ASN A 59 -2.48 -1.73 1.03
N ASP A 60 -3.42 -1.03 0.39
CA ASP A 60 -3.37 -0.76 -1.05
C ASP A 60 -2.12 0.04 -1.42
N LEU A 61 -1.77 1.03 -0.61
CA LEU A 61 -0.56 1.82 -0.79
C LEU A 61 0.68 0.94 -0.67
N ALA A 62 0.73 0.08 0.34
CA ALA A 62 1.83 -0.86 0.52
C ALA A 62 1.98 -1.79 -0.68
N GLU A 63 0.88 -2.29 -1.23
CA GLU A 63 0.91 -3.13 -2.43
C GLU A 63 1.48 -2.40 -3.64
N ARG A 64 1.10 -1.14 -3.83
CA ARG A 64 1.62 -0.32 -4.93
C ARG A 64 3.11 -0.11 -4.81
N ILE A 65 3.57 0.25 -3.60
CA ILE A 65 4.98 0.49 -3.35
C ILE A 65 5.77 -0.81 -3.45
N ALA A 66 5.26 -1.91 -2.89
CA ALA A 66 5.92 -3.20 -2.94
C ALA A 66 6.05 -3.78 -4.35
N ARG A 67 5.22 -3.33 -5.29
CA ARG A 67 5.33 -3.72 -6.69
C ARG A 67 6.64 -3.25 -7.30
N ASP A 68 7.04 -2.02 -6.98
CA ASP A 68 8.26 -1.41 -7.50
C ASP A 68 9.45 -1.61 -6.55
N TRP A 69 9.20 -1.58 -5.25
CA TRP A 69 10.18 -1.75 -4.19
C TRP A 69 9.68 -2.78 -3.17
N PRO A 70 9.92 -4.07 -3.41
CA PRO A 70 9.37 -5.13 -2.56
C PRO A 70 9.94 -5.21 -1.15
N ASP A 71 11.05 -4.54 -0.89
CA ASP A 71 11.69 -4.56 0.43
C ASP A 71 11.28 -3.34 1.26
N PRO A 72 10.48 -3.52 2.35
CA PRO A 72 10.09 -2.40 3.20
C PRO A 72 11.25 -1.60 3.79
N ASP A 73 12.42 -2.23 3.96
CA ASP A 73 13.58 -1.53 4.49
C ASP A 73 14.12 -0.46 3.52
N THR A 74 13.70 -0.50 2.26
CA THR A 74 14.05 0.52 1.26
C THR A 74 13.03 1.67 1.20
N TRP A 75 11.92 1.54 1.91
CA TRP A 75 10.88 2.57 1.90
C TRP A 75 11.30 3.77 2.75
N GLU A 76 10.91 4.96 2.32
CA GLU A 76 11.17 6.18 3.07
C GLU A 76 10.50 6.15 4.44
N PRO A 77 11.11 6.74 5.49
CA PRO A 77 10.54 6.73 6.84
C PRO A 77 9.11 7.28 6.91
N GLY A 78 8.80 8.30 6.13
CA GLY A 78 7.44 8.85 6.06
C GLY A 78 6.43 7.86 5.51
N ILE A 79 6.82 7.04 4.56
CA ILE A 79 5.99 5.99 3.98
C ILE A 79 5.75 4.87 5.01
N LEU A 80 6.80 4.46 5.72
CA LEU A 80 6.70 3.44 6.77
C LEU A 80 5.71 3.87 7.87
N GLU A 81 5.81 5.12 8.28
CA GLU A 81 4.92 5.69 9.29
C GLU A 81 3.47 5.77 8.79
N LEU A 82 3.28 6.17 7.54
CA LEU A 82 1.98 6.30 6.90
C LEU A 82 1.26 4.95 6.78
N ILE A 83 1.99 3.93 6.36
CA ILE A 83 1.45 2.58 6.18
C ILE A 83 1.17 1.92 7.53
N GLY A 84 2.04 2.13 8.51
CA GLY A 84 1.92 1.57 9.85
C GLY A 84 2.69 0.27 10.03
N ASP A 85 3.18 0.06 11.23
CA ASP A 85 4.09 -1.04 11.57
C ASP A 85 3.49 -2.41 11.27
N GLU A 86 2.21 -2.60 11.54
CA GLU A 86 1.53 -3.88 11.34
C GLU A 86 1.61 -4.35 9.89
N ILE A 87 1.29 -3.46 8.96
CA ILE A 87 1.32 -3.77 7.53
C ILE A 87 2.76 -3.89 7.03
N VAL A 88 3.64 -3.02 7.51
CA VAL A 88 5.07 -3.08 7.17
C VAL A 88 5.67 -4.42 7.58
N ASP A 89 5.34 -4.92 8.76
CA ASP A 89 5.83 -6.22 9.25
C ASP A 89 5.37 -7.37 8.36
N ILE A 90 4.12 -7.33 7.86
CA ILE A 90 3.62 -8.33 6.93
C ILE A 90 4.48 -8.37 5.66
N TYR A 91 4.78 -7.21 5.09
CA TYR A 91 5.60 -7.14 3.87
C TYR A 91 7.06 -7.48 4.14
N ARG A 92 7.56 -7.15 5.31
CA ARG A 92 8.92 -7.51 5.73
C ARG A 92 9.07 -9.02 5.84
N ASP A 93 8.08 -9.71 6.43
CA ASP A 93 8.06 -11.17 6.53
C ASP A 93 7.97 -11.82 5.16
N ARG A 94 7.11 -11.31 4.27
CA ARG A 94 7.00 -11.81 2.89
C ARG A 94 8.32 -11.66 2.13
N ASN A 95 8.97 -10.52 2.28
CA ASN A 95 10.24 -10.26 1.63
C ASN A 95 11.34 -11.18 2.18
N TRP A 96 11.33 -11.44 3.48
CA TRP A 96 12.27 -12.35 4.11
C TRP A 96 12.08 -13.78 3.59
N GLU A 97 10.85 -14.26 3.50
CA GLU A 97 10.53 -15.57 2.92
C GLU A 97 11.00 -15.67 1.46
N ALA A 98 10.75 -14.64 0.67
CA ALA A 98 11.20 -14.59 -0.72
C ALA A 98 12.73 -14.63 -0.81
N ARG A 99 13.44 -13.93 0.08
CA ARG A 99 14.90 -13.97 0.13
C ARG A 99 15.42 -15.35 0.53
N GLU A 100 14.76 -16.02 1.47
CA GLU A 100 15.14 -17.37 1.89
C GLU A 100 14.95 -18.36 0.75
N GLU A 101 13.83 -18.31 0.05
CA GLU A 101 13.59 -19.13 -1.14
C GLU A 101 14.65 -18.86 -2.21
N ASP A 102 14.91 -17.60 -2.50
CA ASP A 102 15.91 -17.22 -3.49
C ASP A 102 17.32 -17.65 -3.08
N ARG A 103 17.63 -17.59 -1.80
CA ARG A 103 18.91 -18.06 -1.30
C ARG A 103 19.08 -19.57 -1.49
N ILE A 104 18.02 -20.33 -1.21
CA ILE A 104 18.05 -21.80 -1.34
C ILE A 104 18.01 -22.20 -2.82
N TYR A 105 17.01 -21.76 -3.55
CA TYR A 105 16.82 -22.12 -4.94
C TYR A 105 17.72 -21.37 -5.91
N GLY A 106 18.03 -20.14 -5.60
CA GLY A 106 18.96 -19.33 -6.37
C GLY A 106 20.37 -19.89 -6.36
N SER A 107 20.83 -20.38 -5.21
CA SER A 107 22.12 -21.05 -5.08
C SER A 107 22.17 -22.34 -5.90
N TYR A 108 21.10 -23.12 -5.85
CA TYR A 108 20.95 -24.33 -6.67
C TYR A 108 21.00 -24.00 -8.16
N ARG A 109 20.25 -23.01 -8.58
CA ARG A 109 20.25 -22.55 -9.98
C ARG A 109 21.62 -22.10 -10.45
N ARG A 110 22.33 -21.37 -9.61
CA ARG A 110 23.68 -20.89 -9.94
C ARG A 110 24.65 -22.03 -10.13
N GLN A 111 24.59 -23.06 -9.31
CA GLN A 111 25.43 -24.24 -9.48
C GLN A 111 25.14 -24.95 -10.80
N HIS A 112 23.88 -25.13 -11.16
CA HIS A 112 23.49 -25.75 -12.42
C HIS A 112 23.74 -24.84 -13.61
N SER A 113 23.54 -23.55 -13.47
CA SER A 113 23.77 -22.58 -14.54
C SER A 113 25.25 -22.45 -14.90
N SER A 114 26.14 -22.61 -13.95
CA SER A 114 27.57 -22.53 -14.21
C SER A 114 28.05 -23.65 -15.13
N PHE A 115 27.42 -24.81 -15.10
CA PHE A 115 27.67 -25.86 -16.08
C PHE A 115 27.20 -25.50 -17.48
N GLY A 116 26.05 -24.87 -17.58
CA GLY A 116 25.49 -24.48 -18.85
C GLY A 116 26.21 -23.29 -19.46
N ARG A 117 26.74 -22.42 -18.67
CA ARG A 117 27.40 -21.20 -19.16
C ARG A 117 28.87 -21.38 -19.47
N SER A 118 29.55 -22.18 -18.72
CA SER A 118 30.99 -22.44 -18.91
C SER A 118 31.80 -21.18 -19.16
N LEU A 119 31.41 -20.16 -18.55
CA LEU A 119 31.98 -18.84 -18.78
C LEU A 119 33.13 -18.57 -17.86
#